data_c895df6e0f5397066240df3ec3ed32e5
#
_entry.id   c895df6e0f5397066240df3ec3ed32e5
#
_cell.length_a   1.000
_cell.length_b   1.000
_cell.length_c   1.000
_cell.angle_alpha   90.00
_cell.angle_beta   90.00
_cell.angle_gamma   90.00
#
_symmetry.space_group_name_H-M   'P 1'
#
loop_
_entity.id
_entity.type
_entity.pdbx_description
1 polymer ?
#
loop_
_entity_poly.entity_id
_entity_poly.type
_entity_poly.pdbx_seq_one_letter_code
_entity_poly.pdbx_strand_id
1 'polypeptide(L)'
;MKVWITKYALTEGIYSSEAKACSSPHMIVIKGDGINKSDQYFHRGEWFESRSDACDAADDMRERKIRSLRKQIARLEELSFVPAETGQ
;
A
#
# COMPACT_ATOMS: atom_id res chain seq x y z
N MET A 1 -10.21 18.93 -4.21
CA MET A 1 -8.87 18.90 -4.82
C MET A 1 -8.60 17.55 -5.46
N LYS A 2 -7.83 17.54 -6.51
CA LYS A 2 -7.46 16.27 -7.15
C LYS A 2 -6.28 15.63 -6.43
N VAL A 3 -6.41 14.37 -6.12
CA VAL A 3 -5.36 13.61 -5.44
C VAL A 3 -5.06 12.32 -6.19
N TRP A 4 -3.90 11.76 -5.94
CA TRP A 4 -3.45 10.48 -6.50
C TRP A 4 -3.30 9.51 -5.34
N ILE A 5 -4.06 8.41 -5.38
CA ILE A 5 -4.11 7.43 -4.31
C ILE A 5 -3.09 6.34 -4.59
N THR A 6 -2.21 6.10 -3.61
CA THR A 6 -1.14 5.11 -3.73
C THR A 6 -1.30 3.94 -2.76
N LYS A 7 -2.29 3.99 -1.89
CA LYS A 7 -2.48 2.96 -0.86
C LYS A 7 -2.53 1.54 -1.43
N TYR A 8 -3.13 1.39 -2.60
CA TYR A 8 -3.31 0.09 -3.25
C TYR A 8 -2.45 -0.05 -4.51
N ALA A 9 -1.34 0.69 -4.57
CA ALA A 9 -0.53 0.76 -5.78
C ALA A 9 0.00 -0.60 -6.25
N LEU A 10 0.37 -1.47 -5.30
CA LEU A 10 0.96 -2.76 -5.64
C LEU A 10 -0.06 -3.80 -6.10
N THR A 11 -1.34 -3.56 -5.91
CA THR A 11 -2.39 -4.50 -6.30
C THR A 11 -3.31 -3.92 -7.38
N GLU A 12 -3.72 -2.68 -7.23
CA GLU A 12 -4.69 -2.03 -8.11
C GLU A 12 -4.10 -0.91 -8.95
N GLY A 13 -2.85 -0.52 -8.67
CA GLY A 13 -2.23 0.63 -9.32
C GLY A 13 -2.59 1.94 -8.65
N ILE A 14 -2.10 3.03 -9.23
CA ILE A 14 -2.38 4.38 -8.77
C ILE A 14 -3.61 4.89 -9.50
N TYR A 15 -4.51 5.55 -8.79
CA TYR A 15 -5.66 6.20 -9.42
C TYR A 15 -5.83 7.61 -8.86
N SER A 16 -6.48 8.47 -9.63
CA SER A 16 -6.79 9.83 -9.22
C SER A 16 -8.25 9.95 -8.85
N SER A 17 -8.53 10.88 -7.97
CA SER A 17 -9.89 11.18 -7.55
C SER A 17 -9.98 12.59 -6.99
N GLU A 18 -11.19 13.14 -6.98
CA GLU A 18 -11.48 14.35 -6.24
C GLU A 18 -11.61 14.01 -4.77
N ALA A 19 -11.04 14.84 -3.92
CA ALA A 19 -11.06 14.63 -2.48
C ALA A 19 -11.24 15.95 -1.75
N LYS A 20 -11.61 15.85 -0.49
CA LYS A 20 -11.75 17.01 0.41
C LYS A 20 -10.80 16.85 1.58
N ALA A 21 -10.25 17.96 2.04
CA ALA A 21 -9.43 17.98 3.24
C ALA A 21 -10.30 17.66 4.45
N CYS A 22 -9.71 16.95 5.40
CA CYS A 22 -10.35 16.66 6.67
C CYS A 22 -9.84 17.60 7.75
N SER A 23 -10.49 17.56 8.92
CA SER A 23 -10.04 18.34 10.07
C SER A 23 -8.69 17.88 10.58
N SER A 24 -8.35 16.60 10.41
CA SER A 24 -7.04 16.07 10.79
C SER A 24 -6.00 16.44 9.74
N PRO A 25 -4.80 16.86 10.15
CA PRO A 25 -3.74 17.18 9.21
C PRO A 25 -3.37 15.97 8.33
N HIS A 26 -3.11 16.25 7.06
CA HIS A 26 -2.67 15.24 6.08
C HIS A 26 -3.66 14.11 5.82
N MET A 27 -4.90 14.30 6.24
CA MET A 27 -5.96 13.33 5.98
C MET A 27 -6.95 13.91 4.98
N ILE A 28 -7.39 13.09 4.05
CA ILE A 28 -8.40 13.47 3.05
C ILE A 28 -9.53 12.47 3.06
N VAL A 29 -10.66 12.89 2.50
CA VAL A 29 -11.80 12.00 2.31
C VAL A 29 -12.24 12.05 0.85
N ILE A 30 -12.51 10.85 0.32
CA ILE A 30 -13.19 10.71 -0.97
C ILE A 30 -14.61 10.34 -0.64
N LYS A 31 -15.54 11.22 -0.99
CA LYS A 31 -16.96 11.03 -0.67
C LYS A 31 -17.54 9.89 -1.49
N GLY A 32 -18.28 9.03 -0.82
CA GLY A 32 -19.05 8.01 -1.48
C GLY A 32 -20.36 8.57 -2.03
N ASP A 33 -21.14 7.72 -2.67
CA ASP A 33 -22.44 8.12 -3.22
C ASP A 33 -23.56 8.11 -2.18
N GLY A 34 -23.27 7.65 -0.97
CA GLY A 34 -24.24 7.58 0.12
C GLY A 34 -25.19 6.40 0.03
N ILE A 35 -25.12 5.62 -1.04
CA ILE A 35 -25.99 4.45 -1.25
C ILE A 35 -25.16 3.17 -1.37
N ASN A 36 -24.29 3.10 -2.38
CA ASN A 36 -23.49 1.90 -2.66
C ASN A 36 -22.07 2.02 -2.18
N LYS A 37 -21.58 3.23 -1.97
CA LYS A 37 -20.20 3.49 -1.55
C LYS A 37 -20.19 4.36 -0.33
N SER A 38 -19.39 3.96 0.65
CA SER A 38 -19.12 4.76 1.83
C SER A 38 -18.01 5.76 1.54
N ASP A 39 -17.89 6.78 2.39
CA ASP A 39 -16.77 7.69 2.36
C ASP A 39 -15.49 6.93 2.65
N GLN A 40 -14.43 7.25 1.93
CA GLN A 40 -13.12 6.64 2.12
C GLN A 40 -12.14 7.69 2.63
N TYR A 41 -11.45 7.36 3.72
CA TYR A 41 -10.48 8.23 4.34
C TYR A 41 -9.07 7.71 4.07
N PHE A 42 -8.17 8.64 3.73
CA PHE A 42 -6.78 8.31 3.46
C PHE A 42 -5.87 9.18 4.31
N HIS A 43 -4.83 8.56 4.85
CA HIS A 43 -3.88 9.20 5.74
C HIS A 43 -2.63 9.62 4.98
N ARG A 44 -1.79 10.40 5.64
CA ARG A 44 -0.52 10.84 5.09
C ARG A 44 0.27 9.65 4.54
N GLY A 45 0.80 9.80 3.34
CA GLY A 45 1.57 8.75 2.68
C GLY A 45 0.73 7.80 1.84
N GLU A 46 -0.60 7.90 1.92
CA GLU A 46 -1.52 7.08 1.12
C GLU A 46 -2.07 7.84 -0.08
N TRP A 47 -1.79 9.14 -0.16
CA TRP A 47 -2.24 10.02 -1.24
C TRP A 47 -1.25 11.13 -1.49
N PHE A 48 -1.28 11.71 -2.69
CA PHE A 48 -0.42 12.82 -3.09
C PHE A 48 -1.18 13.75 -4.02
N GLU A 49 -0.84 15.02 -3.99
CA GLU A 49 -1.41 16.00 -4.92
C GLU A 49 -0.73 15.96 -6.28
N SER A 50 0.51 15.49 -6.33
CA SER A 50 1.31 15.41 -7.53
C SER A 50 1.36 13.96 -8.04
N ARG A 51 1.09 13.80 -9.34
CA ARG A 51 1.23 12.50 -9.98
C ARG A 51 2.67 11.99 -9.88
N SER A 52 3.63 12.87 -10.08
CA SER A 52 5.05 12.52 -10.01
C SER A 52 5.43 12.00 -8.63
N ASP A 53 4.98 12.69 -7.57
CA ASP A 53 5.26 12.26 -6.20
C ASP A 53 4.59 10.91 -5.89
N ALA A 54 3.38 10.71 -6.40
CA ALA A 54 2.67 9.45 -6.23
C ALA A 54 3.41 8.30 -6.91
N CYS A 55 3.91 8.52 -8.11
CA CYS A 55 4.68 7.52 -8.84
C CYS A 55 5.97 7.18 -8.12
N ASP A 56 6.68 8.18 -7.61
CA ASP A 56 7.91 7.96 -6.83
C ASP A 56 7.62 7.16 -5.57
N ALA A 57 6.54 7.48 -4.88
CA ALA A 57 6.13 6.75 -3.68
C ALA A 57 5.77 5.30 -4.00
N ALA A 58 5.08 5.07 -5.11
CA ALA A 58 4.71 3.71 -5.54
C ALA A 58 5.95 2.90 -5.93
N ASP A 59 6.90 3.52 -6.62
CA ASP A 59 8.18 2.87 -6.94
C ASP A 59 8.91 2.43 -5.68
N ASP A 60 8.88 3.28 -4.66
CA ASP A 60 9.52 3.00 -3.38
C ASP A 60 8.82 1.82 -2.67
N MET A 61 7.49 1.80 -2.70
CA MET A 61 6.71 0.68 -2.18
C MET A 61 7.09 -0.63 -2.86
N ARG A 62 7.21 -0.59 -4.19
CA ARG A 62 7.59 -1.74 -4.98
C ARG A 62 8.98 -2.25 -4.59
N GLU A 63 9.96 -1.37 -4.51
CA GLU A 63 11.33 -1.75 -4.16
C GLU A 63 11.41 -2.36 -2.76
N ARG A 64 10.69 -1.79 -1.80
CA ARG A 64 10.63 -2.34 -0.44
C ARG A 64 10.00 -3.73 -0.42
N LYS A 65 8.94 -3.92 -1.22
CA LYS A 65 8.27 -5.22 -1.30
C LYS A 65 9.18 -6.28 -1.93
N ILE A 66 9.87 -5.92 -3.01
CA ILE A 66 10.82 -6.82 -3.68
C ILE A 66 11.92 -7.23 -2.69
N ARG A 67 12.46 -6.27 -1.95
CA ARG A 67 13.51 -6.53 -0.97
C ARG A 67 13.04 -7.49 0.13
N SER A 68 11.81 -7.28 0.60
CA SER A 68 11.19 -8.16 1.59
C SER A 68 11.00 -9.58 1.06
N LEU A 69 10.53 -9.70 -0.19
CA LEU A 69 10.33 -11.00 -0.82
C LEU A 69 11.66 -11.73 -1.04
N ARG A 70 12.71 -11.01 -1.42
CA ARG A 70 14.04 -11.59 -1.58
C ARG A 70 14.56 -12.17 -0.28
N LYS A 71 14.31 -11.49 0.84
CA LYS A 71 14.70 -12.01 2.15
C LYS A 71 13.92 -13.27 2.50
N GLN A 72 12.63 -13.31 2.16
CA GLN A 72 11.80 -14.48 2.40
C GLN A 72 12.27 -15.66 1.56
N ILE A 73 12.60 -15.42 0.29
CA ILE A 73 13.12 -16.46 -0.60
C ILE A 73 14.44 -17.01 -0.04
N ALA A 74 15.37 -16.13 0.33
CA ALA A 74 16.67 -16.54 0.86
C ALA A 74 16.50 -17.41 2.11
N ARG A 75 15.57 -17.02 2.98
CA ARG A 75 15.29 -17.78 4.20
C ARG A 75 14.73 -19.17 3.89
N LEU A 76 13.84 -19.26 2.91
CA LEU A 76 13.27 -20.54 2.49
C LEU A 76 14.33 -21.44 1.85
N GLU A 77 15.23 -20.84 1.06
CA GLU A 77 16.30 -21.59 0.41
C GLU A 77 17.32 -22.15 1.41
N GLU A 78 17.44 -21.52 2.57
CA GLU A 78 18.36 -21.96 3.62
C GLU A 78 17.76 -23.06 4.49
N LEU A 79 16.46 -23.31 4.39
CA LEU A 79 15.82 -24.33 5.20
C LEU A 79 16.32 -25.72 4.84
N SER A 80 16.57 -26.49 5.88
CA SER A 80 16.97 -27.87 5.75
C SER A 80 16.02 -28.70 6.61
N PHE A 81 15.49 -29.75 6.03
CA PHE A 81 14.46 -30.53 6.71
C PHE A 81 15.02 -31.84 7.26
N VAL A 82 15.29 -31.79 8.52
CA VAL A 82 15.67 -33.00 9.25
C VAL A 82 14.50 -33.36 10.17
N PRO A 83 13.75 -34.40 9.88
CA PRO A 83 12.60 -34.76 10.71
C PRO A 83 13.02 -35.01 12.14
N ALA A 84 12.25 -34.49 13.06
CA ALA A 84 12.47 -34.80 14.47
C ALA A 84 11.99 -36.23 14.73
N GLU A 85 12.85 -37.04 15.31
CA GLU A 85 12.47 -38.37 15.70
C GLU A 85 11.97 -38.32 17.13
N THR A 86 10.75 -38.82 17.33
CA THR A 86 10.18 -38.90 18.67
C THR A 86 10.16 -40.35 19.09
N GLY A 87 10.95 -40.74 19.93
CA GLY A 87 10.85 -41.97 20.27
C GLY A 87 11.37 -43.05 20.42
N GLN A 88 11.32 -43.31 20.53
CA GLN A 88 11.70 -44.04 20.71
C GLN A 88 11.74 -45.01 21.09
#